data_6b0d1a1a7677af7feb9832df62f87571
#
_entry.id   6b0d1a1a7677af7feb9832df62f87571
#
_cell.length_a   1.000
_cell.length_b   1.000
_cell.length_c   1.000
_cell.angle_alpha   90.00
_cell.angle_beta   90.00
_cell.angle_gamma   90.00
#
_symmetry.space_group_name_H-M   'P 1'
#
loop_
_entity.id
_entity.type
_entity.pdbx_description
1 polymer ?
#
loop_
_entity_poly.entity_id
_entity_poly.type
_entity_poly.pdbx_seq_one_letter_code
_entity_poly.pdbx_strand_id
1 'polypeptide(L)'
;MDSELLIPDGLGWVRDVPAGREWLAALPERLAACAARWSLRLGPPFPYAFASLALPAELPDGTPAVLKLQYPDPDSVHEATALDQWAGAGAARLLGHDPQRRALLVERCVPGTPLHALPADAALDVAVGLLPRLWRPAGPPFTPLADEVAGWLERLPANWERAGRPYERRLVDAALGLLTDLVGSQGEQVLVNQDLHAGNVLRATREPWLLIDPKPLTGEREFGVVPLVRGAELGHSPDAVRHRLDRLSAELGLDRERVRGWTIGQTLAWSIGEGRVFPNQVEVVRWLLGTR
;
A
#
# COMPACT_ATOMS: atom_id res chain seq x y z
N MET A 1 -33.31 -14.79 -4.48
CA MET A 1 -32.65 -15.29 -3.24
C MET A 1 -31.60 -14.23 -2.90
N ASP A 2 -32.00 -13.27 -2.06
CA ASP A 2 -31.11 -12.19 -1.60
C ASP A 2 -30.08 -12.83 -0.68
N SER A 3 -28.96 -13.26 -1.27
CA SER A 3 -27.78 -13.60 -0.48
C SER A 3 -27.24 -12.30 0.07
N GLU A 4 -27.40 -12.09 1.37
CA GLU A 4 -26.83 -10.93 2.06
C GLU A 4 -25.34 -10.82 1.71
N LEU A 5 -24.91 -9.67 1.21
CA LEU A 5 -23.53 -9.45 0.81
C LEU A 5 -22.62 -9.59 2.04
N LEU A 6 -21.76 -10.60 2.01
CA LEU A 6 -20.79 -10.82 3.08
C LEU A 6 -19.76 -9.69 3.07
N ILE A 7 -19.75 -8.85 4.11
CA ILE A 7 -18.76 -7.79 4.29
C ILE A 7 -17.59 -8.34 5.11
N PRO A 8 -16.36 -8.35 4.58
CA PRO A 8 -15.17 -8.80 5.30
C PRO A 8 -14.93 -8.03 6.60
N ASP A 9 -14.42 -8.72 7.64
CA ASP A 9 -14.19 -8.12 8.96
C ASP A 9 -13.27 -6.90 8.93
N GLY A 10 -12.26 -6.88 8.05
CA GLY A 10 -11.36 -5.74 7.86
C GLY A 10 -12.03 -4.45 7.40
N LEU A 11 -13.25 -4.53 6.85
CA LEU A 11 -14.09 -3.39 6.52
C LEU A 11 -15.04 -3.00 7.66
N GLY A 12 -14.94 -3.59 8.84
CA GLY A 12 -15.81 -3.32 9.98
C GLY A 12 -15.82 -1.84 10.39
N TRP A 13 -14.67 -1.20 10.38
CA TRP A 13 -14.50 0.22 10.73
C TRP A 13 -15.32 1.18 9.86
N VAL A 14 -15.62 0.80 8.62
CA VAL A 14 -16.42 1.61 7.69
C VAL A 14 -17.83 1.87 8.24
N ARG A 15 -18.34 0.96 9.08
CA ARG A 15 -19.65 1.10 9.74
C ARG A 15 -19.69 2.24 10.75
N ASP A 16 -18.55 2.62 11.29
CA ASP A 16 -18.43 3.62 12.37
C ASP A 16 -18.44 5.06 11.83
N VAL A 17 -18.26 5.22 10.50
CA VAL A 17 -18.24 6.53 9.84
C VAL A 17 -19.48 6.72 8.94
N PRO A 18 -20.10 7.93 8.94
CA PRO A 18 -21.30 8.18 8.12
C PRO A 18 -21.13 7.85 6.64
N ALA A 19 -20.09 8.38 6.01
CA ALA A 19 -19.78 8.10 4.60
C ALA A 19 -19.56 6.60 4.31
N GLY A 20 -19.08 5.86 5.29
CA GLY A 20 -18.87 4.43 5.19
C GLY A 20 -20.19 3.65 5.16
N ARG A 21 -21.15 4.03 5.98
CA ARG A 21 -22.49 3.42 5.96
C ARG A 21 -23.21 3.65 4.63
N GLU A 22 -23.08 4.85 4.07
CA GLU A 22 -23.62 5.17 2.74
C GLU A 22 -22.95 4.33 1.65
N TRP A 23 -21.60 4.21 1.74
CA TRP A 23 -20.85 3.39 0.80
C TRP A 23 -21.24 1.91 0.88
N LEU A 24 -21.37 1.33 2.09
CA LEU A 24 -21.83 -0.04 2.30
C LEU A 24 -23.24 -0.27 1.74
N ALA A 25 -24.16 0.66 1.98
CA ALA A 25 -25.53 0.58 1.48
C ALA A 25 -25.60 0.59 -0.07
N ALA A 26 -24.66 1.27 -0.72
CA ALA A 26 -24.58 1.35 -2.17
C ALA A 26 -23.88 0.14 -2.84
N LEU A 27 -23.18 -0.73 -2.09
CA LEU A 27 -22.41 -1.84 -2.64
C LEU A 27 -23.25 -2.81 -3.48
N PRO A 28 -24.44 -3.28 -3.06
CA PRO A 28 -25.21 -4.24 -3.87
C PRO A 28 -25.54 -3.71 -5.26
N GLU A 29 -26.00 -2.45 -5.34
CA GLU A 29 -26.32 -1.80 -6.62
C GLU A 29 -25.07 -1.64 -7.49
N ARG A 30 -23.95 -1.18 -6.91
CA ARG A 30 -22.68 -1.00 -7.61
C ARG A 30 -22.13 -2.32 -8.15
N LEU A 31 -22.21 -3.40 -7.35
CA LEU A 31 -21.81 -4.74 -7.77
C LEU A 31 -22.64 -5.23 -8.95
N ALA A 32 -23.98 -5.12 -8.87
CA ALA A 32 -24.87 -5.53 -9.96
C ALA A 32 -24.59 -4.73 -11.25
N ALA A 33 -24.41 -3.42 -11.12
CA ALA A 33 -24.09 -2.56 -12.27
C ALA A 33 -22.75 -2.90 -12.91
N CYS A 34 -21.69 -3.15 -12.11
CA CYS A 34 -20.38 -3.55 -12.62
C CYS A 34 -20.41 -4.96 -13.24
N ALA A 35 -21.10 -5.91 -12.60
CA ALA A 35 -21.28 -7.25 -13.14
C ALA A 35 -21.98 -7.23 -14.52
N ALA A 36 -23.05 -6.43 -14.65
CA ALA A 36 -23.74 -6.25 -15.92
C ALA A 36 -22.85 -5.56 -16.96
N ARG A 37 -22.15 -4.45 -16.58
CA ARG A 37 -21.30 -3.67 -17.50
C ARG A 37 -20.21 -4.50 -18.15
N TRP A 38 -19.55 -5.36 -17.38
CA TRP A 38 -18.44 -6.19 -17.84
C TRP A 38 -18.81 -7.66 -18.02
N SER A 39 -20.11 -8.01 -17.91
CA SER A 39 -20.65 -9.37 -18.04
C SER A 39 -19.91 -10.39 -17.15
N LEU A 40 -19.70 -10.04 -15.88
CA LEU A 40 -18.89 -10.81 -14.93
C LEU A 40 -19.70 -11.92 -14.25
N ARG A 41 -19.05 -13.05 -14.03
CA ARG A 41 -19.43 -14.01 -12.99
C ARG A 41 -18.64 -13.71 -11.74
N LEU A 42 -19.33 -13.35 -10.65
CA LEU A 42 -18.70 -12.97 -9.37
C LEU A 42 -18.69 -14.16 -8.40
N GLY A 43 -17.57 -14.32 -7.69
CA GLY A 43 -17.46 -15.20 -6.53
C GLY A 43 -17.66 -14.45 -5.21
N PRO A 44 -17.54 -15.15 -4.06
CA PRO A 44 -17.62 -14.51 -2.75
C PRO A 44 -16.46 -13.55 -2.53
N PRO A 45 -16.65 -12.46 -1.73
CA PRO A 45 -15.60 -11.51 -1.42
C PRO A 45 -14.37 -12.16 -0.80
N PHE A 46 -13.19 -11.62 -1.09
CA PHE A 46 -11.98 -12.01 -0.38
C PHE A 46 -12.08 -11.59 1.10
N PRO A 47 -11.63 -12.44 2.04
CA PRO A 47 -11.76 -12.16 3.47
C PRO A 47 -10.89 -11.01 3.98
N TYR A 48 -9.81 -10.72 3.25
CA TYR A 48 -8.85 -9.68 3.62
C TYR A 48 -9.11 -8.43 2.78
N ALA A 49 -9.84 -7.48 3.36
CA ALA A 49 -10.16 -6.20 2.72
C ALA A 49 -10.13 -5.10 3.79
N PHE A 50 -9.50 -3.96 3.50
CA PHE A 50 -9.39 -2.85 4.44
C PHE A 50 -10.01 -1.56 3.89
N ALA A 51 -9.68 -1.15 2.67
CA ALA A 51 -10.16 0.09 2.04
C ALA A 51 -10.94 -0.16 0.74
N SER A 52 -11.32 -1.41 0.45
CA SER A 52 -12.09 -1.77 -0.73
C SER A 52 -12.76 -3.12 -0.57
N LEU A 53 -13.90 -3.32 -1.19
CA LEU A 53 -14.50 -4.64 -1.35
C LEU A 53 -13.95 -5.28 -2.63
N ALA A 54 -13.24 -6.38 -2.51
CA ALA A 54 -12.67 -7.13 -3.64
C ALA A 54 -13.30 -8.51 -3.76
N LEU A 55 -13.71 -8.87 -4.99
CA LEU A 55 -14.32 -10.16 -5.31
C LEU A 55 -13.59 -10.82 -6.48
N PRO A 56 -13.40 -12.13 -6.44
CA PRO A 56 -13.01 -12.86 -7.64
C PRO A 56 -14.11 -12.73 -8.69
N ALA A 57 -13.68 -12.47 -9.91
CA ALA A 57 -14.55 -12.32 -11.06
C ALA A 57 -14.02 -13.16 -12.22
N GLU A 58 -14.90 -13.49 -13.16
CA GLU A 58 -14.55 -14.15 -14.41
C GLU A 58 -15.23 -13.43 -15.56
N LEU A 59 -14.46 -13.07 -16.58
CA LEU A 59 -14.94 -12.48 -17.82
C LEU A 59 -15.65 -13.53 -18.71
N PRO A 60 -16.44 -13.13 -19.71
CA PRO A 60 -17.15 -14.07 -20.61
C PRO A 60 -16.24 -15.07 -21.35
N ASP A 61 -15.01 -14.71 -21.61
CA ASP A 61 -14.00 -15.55 -22.24
C ASP A 61 -13.27 -16.49 -21.27
N GLY A 62 -13.66 -16.51 -20.00
CA GLY A 62 -13.04 -17.30 -18.95
C GLY A 62 -11.81 -16.65 -18.28
N THR A 63 -11.45 -15.43 -18.69
CA THR A 63 -10.31 -14.73 -18.09
C THR A 63 -10.57 -14.43 -16.61
N PRO A 64 -9.67 -14.89 -15.68
CA PRO A 64 -9.83 -14.60 -14.27
C PRO A 64 -9.48 -13.14 -13.96
N ALA A 65 -10.35 -12.48 -13.19
CA ALA A 65 -10.23 -11.09 -12.79
C ALA A 65 -10.56 -10.90 -11.31
N VAL A 66 -10.36 -9.69 -10.81
CA VAL A 66 -10.83 -9.20 -9.52
C VAL A 66 -11.64 -7.94 -9.76
N LEU A 67 -12.89 -7.93 -9.32
CA LEU A 67 -13.69 -6.71 -9.22
C LEU A 67 -13.41 -6.07 -7.86
N LYS A 68 -12.94 -4.83 -7.86
CA LYS A 68 -12.62 -4.04 -6.68
C LYS A 68 -13.50 -2.81 -6.62
N LEU A 69 -14.30 -2.66 -5.56
CA LEU A 69 -15.08 -1.46 -5.26
C LEU A 69 -14.37 -0.68 -4.14
N GLN A 70 -13.81 0.47 -4.49
CA GLN A 70 -13.01 1.27 -3.56
C GLN A 70 -13.90 2.09 -2.64
N TYR A 71 -13.58 2.08 -1.34
CA TYR A 71 -14.03 3.13 -0.43
C TYR A 71 -13.47 4.49 -0.88
N PRO A 72 -14.17 5.61 -0.64
CA PRO A 72 -13.66 6.95 -0.96
C PRO A 72 -12.46 7.35 -0.08
N ASP A 73 -11.32 6.73 -0.34
CA ASP A 73 -10.05 6.98 0.31
C ASP A 73 -9.14 7.79 -0.62
N PRO A 74 -8.56 8.92 -0.17
CA PRO A 74 -7.63 9.72 -0.98
C PRO A 74 -6.46 8.92 -1.54
N ASP A 75 -5.91 7.97 -0.78
CA ASP A 75 -4.75 7.16 -1.19
C ASP A 75 -5.04 6.23 -2.38
N SER A 76 -6.31 5.90 -2.62
CA SER A 76 -6.74 5.00 -3.69
C SER A 76 -7.13 5.71 -5.00
N VAL A 77 -7.15 7.05 -5.02
CA VAL A 77 -7.66 7.83 -6.16
C VAL A 77 -6.93 7.54 -7.46
N HIS A 78 -5.62 7.33 -7.40
CA HIS A 78 -4.76 7.16 -8.58
C HIS A 78 -4.34 5.70 -8.83
N GLU A 79 -4.95 4.72 -8.17
CA GLU A 79 -4.66 3.30 -8.38
C GLU A 79 -4.85 2.89 -9.84
N ALA A 80 -5.99 3.24 -10.45
CA ALA A 80 -6.25 2.92 -11.86
C ALA A 80 -5.19 3.52 -12.80
N THR A 81 -4.80 4.78 -12.57
CA THR A 81 -3.80 5.48 -13.39
C THR A 81 -2.43 4.82 -13.27
N ALA A 82 -2.04 4.38 -12.06
CA ALA A 82 -0.77 3.69 -11.86
C ALA A 82 -0.74 2.31 -12.56
N LEU A 83 -1.81 1.54 -12.42
CA LEU A 83 -1.94 0.23 -13.08
C LEU A 83 -1.90 0.37 -14.61
N ASP A 84 -2.55 1.40 -15.16
CA ASP A 84 -2.51 1.72 -16.59
C ASP A 84 -1.10 2.11 -17.05
N GLN A 85 -0.41 2.97 -16.30
CA GLN A 85 0.97 3.40 -16.60
C GLN A 85 1.97 2.24 -16.57
N TRP A 86 1.84 1.29 -15.64
CA TRP A 86 2.67 0.07 -15.64
C TRP A 86 2.29 -0.88 -16.77
N ALA A 87 1.06 -0.83 -17.27
CA ALA A 87 0.56 -1.65 -18.38
C ALA A 87 0.87 -3.15 -18.20
N GLY A 88 0.84 -3.62 -16.95
CA GLY A 88 1.14 -5.01 -16.60
C GLY A 88 2.63 -5.32 -16.39
N ALA A 89 3.56 -4.39 -16.57
CA ALA A 89 4.98 -4.61 -16.36
C ALA A 89 5.32 -4.59 -14.85
N GLY A 90 5.33 -5.75 -14.21
CA GLY A 90 5.59 -5.89 -12.77
C GLY A 90 4.37 -5.63 -11.87
N ALA A 91 3.25 -5.22 -12.43
CA ALA A 91 1.99 -5.01 -11.72
C ALA A 91 0.83 -5.76 -12.40
N ALA A 92 -0.24 -6.00 -11.68
CA ALA A 92 -1.48 -6.52 -12.24
C ALA A 92 -2.03 -5.58 -13.32
N ARG A 93 -2.61 -6.12 -14.38
CA ARG A 93 -3.21 -5.32 -15.45
C ARG A 93 -4.53 -4.70 -15.01
N LEU A 94 -4.75 -3.45 -15.38
CA LEU A 94 -6.07 -2.85 -15.35
C LEU A 94 -6.86 -3.38 -16.55
N LEU A 95 -7.97 -4.07 -16.30
CA LEU A 95 -8.85 -4.63 -17.33
C LEU A 95 -10.06 -3.75 -17.59
N GLY A 96 -10.45 -2.94 -16.59
CA GLY A 96 -11.55 -2.00 -16.70
C GLY A 96 -11.58 -1.02 -15.55
N HIS A 97 -12.16 0.16 -15.79
CA HIS A 97 -12.30 1.22 -14.79
C HIS A 97 -13.65 1.92 -14.94
N ASP A 98 -14.34 2.09 -13.84
CA ASP A 98 -15.57 2.89 -13.72
C ASP A 98 -15.40 3.90 -12.59
N PRO A 99 -14.94 5.13 -12.89
CA PRO A 99 -14.68 6.15 -11.89
C PRO A 99 -15.94 6.62 -11.16
N GLN A 100 -17.11 6.56 -11.82
CA GLN A 100 -18.38 6.97 -11.20
C GLN A 100 -18.77 6.02 -10.05
N ARG A 101 -18.47 4.73 -10.21
CA ARG A 101 -18.73 3.70 -9.20
C ARG A 101 -17.52 3.41 -8.31
N ARG A 102 -16.38 4.08 -8.58
CA ARG A 102 -15.08 3.79 -7.95
C ARG A 102 -14.73 2.30 -8.06
N ALA A 103 -14.95 1.74 -9.24
CA ALA A 103 -14.78 0.33 -9.51
C ALA A 103 -13.61 0.09 -10.46
N LEU A 104 -12.78 -0.90 -10.10
CA LEU A 104 -11.69 -1.41 -10.93
C LEU A 104 -11.94 -2.88 -11.23
N LEU A 105 -11.70 -3.26 -12.46
CA LEU A 105 -11.54 -4.64 -12.86
C LEU A 105 -10.07 -4.87 -13.14
N VAL A 106 -9.42 -5.71 -12.36
CA VAL A 106 -7.98 -5.95 -12.45
C VAL A 106 -7.67 -7.43 -12.71
N GLU A 107 -6.52 -7.71 -13.28
CA GLU A 107 -6.00 -9.08 -13.45
C GLU A 107 -5.97 -9.81 -12.12
N ARG A 108 -6.49 -11.04 -12.09
CA ARG A 108 -6.37 -11.92 -10.92
C ARG A 108 -5.04 -12.66 -10.95
N CYS A 109 -4.22 -12.46 -9.95
CA CYS A 109 -3.03 -13.26 -9.74
C CYS A 109 -3.42 -14.69 -9.36
N VAL A 110 -2.93 -15.68 -10.13
CA VAL A 110 -3.14 -17.10 -9.88
C VAL A 110 -1.75 -17.76 -9.87
N PRO A 111 -1.36 -18.45 -8.81
CA PRO A 111 -2.12 -18.90 -7.64
C PRO A 111 -2.43 -17.83 -6.59
N GLY A 112 -1.82 -16.63 -6.65
CA GLY A 112 -2.08 -15.55 -5.71
C GLY A 112 -1.37 -15.69 -4.37
N THR A 113 -0.35 -16.55 -4.28
CA THR A 113 0.46 -16.71 -3.08
C THR A 113 1.23 -15.42 -2.81
N PRO A 114 1.13 -14.80 -1.61
CA PRO A 114 1.83 -13.56 -1.32
C PRO A 114 3.34 -13.78 -1.15
N LEU A 115 4.11 -12.72 -1.41
CA LEU A 115 5.58 -12.74 -1.39
C LEU A 115 6.13 -13.15 -0.01
N HIS A 116 5.46 -12.78 1.08
CA HIS A 116 5.86 -13.16 2.43
C HIS A 116 5.72 -14.65 2.74
N ALA A 117 5.14 -15.44 1.83
CA ALA A 117 5.17 -16.91 1.94
C ALA A 117 6.55 -17.50 1.59
N LEU A 118 7.43 -16.71 0.99
CA LEU A 118 8.83 -17.09 0.77
C LEU A 118 9.69 -16.82 2.01
N PRO A 119 10.83 -17.51 2.15
CA PRO A 119 11.90 -17.06 3.05
C PRO A 119 12.27 -15.61 2.78
N ALA A 120 12.61 -14.85 3.83
CA ALA A 120 12.83 -13.39 3.73
C ALA A 120 13.83 -13.00 2.64
N ASP A 121 14.96 -13.71 2.55
CA ASP A 121 15.97 -13.41 1.52
C ASP A 121 15.48 -13.66 0.10
N ALA A 122 14.72 -14.73 -0.13
CA ALA A 122 14.12 -15.00 -1.43
C ALA A 122 13.04 -13.95 -1.78
N ALA A 123 12.31 -13.44 -0.79
CA ALA A 123 11.38 -12.34 -1.00
C ALA A 123 12.11 -11.03 -1.37
N LEU A 124 13.27 -10.77 -0.78
CA LEU A 124 14.10 -9.62 -1.13
C LEU A 124 14.69 -9.75 -2.55
N ASP A 125 15.10 -10.95 -2.98
CA ASP A 125 15.54 -11.18 -4.38
C ASP A 125 14.45 -10.79 -5.37
N VAL A 126 13.21 -11.18 -5.10
CA VAL A 126 12.05 -10.80 -5.92
C VAL A 126 11.83 -9.29 -5.91
N ALA A 127 11.89 -8.66 -4.74
CA ALA A 127 11.68 -7.22 -4.59
C ALA A 127 12.74 -6.41 -5.37
N VAL A 128 14.01 -6.81 -5.29
CA VAL A 128 15.14 -6.18 -6.03
C VAL A 128 14.91 -6.28 -7.54
N GLY A 129 14.43 -7.40 -8.04
CA GLY A 129 14.11 -7.56 -9.47
C GLY A 129 12.85 -6.82 -9.91
N LEU A 130 11.89 -6.59 -9.01
CA LEU A 130 10.59 -5.97 -9.30
C LEU A 130 10.63 -4.45 -9.27
N LEU A 131 11.22 -3.86 -8.22
CA LEU A 131 11.18 -2.43 -7.93
C LEU A 131 11.67 -1.54 -9.09
N PRO A 132 12.79 -1.81 -9.78
CA PRO A 132 13.26 -0.99 -10.89
C PRO A 132 12.27 -0.92 -12.06
N ARG A 133 11.41 -1.92 -12.20
CA ARG A 133 10.39 -1.97 -13.25
C ARG A 133 9.17 -1.12 -12.91
N LEU A 134 8.94 -0.90 -11.61
CA LEU A 134 7.85 -0.06 -11.10
C LEU A 134 8.23 1.41 -11.07
N TRP A 135 9.51 1.75 -10.96
CA TRP A 135 9.99 3.13 -10.96
C TRP A 135 9.96 3.72 -12.37
N ARG A 136 8.82 4.26 -12.75
CA ARG A 136 8.59 4.95 -14.00
C ARG A 136 8.66 6.47 -13.75
N PRO A 137 9.11 7.28 -14.74
CA PRO A 137 8.96 8.73 -14.64
C PRO A 137 7.51 9.09 -14.29
N ALA A 138 7.32 9.94 -13.30
CA ALA A 138 5.99 10.29 -12.81
C ALA A 138 5.85 11.79 -12.56
N GLY A 139 4.62 12.25 -12.61
CA GLY A 139 4.17 13.61 -12.36
C GLY A 139 2.65 13.60 -12.21
N PRO A 140 1.96 14.72 -12.45
CA PRO A 140 0.49 14.74 -12.41
C PRO A 140 -0.13 13.60 -13.24
N PRO A 141 -1.21 12.96 -12.78
CA PRO A 141 -2.02 13.38 -11.64
C PRO A 141 -1.61 12.80 -10.27
N PHE A 142 -0.49 12.07 -10.16
CA PHE A 142 -0.08 11.47 -8.89
C PHE A 142 0.24 12.54 -7.85
N THR A 143 -0.19 12.29 -6.62
CA THR A 143 0.13 13.14 -5.47
C THR A 143 1.64 13.17 -5.26
N PRO A 144 2.27 14.36 -5.16
CA PRO A 144 3.68 14.45 -4.78
C PRO A 144 3.91 13.92 -3.37
N LEU A 145 5.01 13.19 -3.16
CA LEU A 145 5.43 12.76 -1.82
C LEU A 145 5.57 13.95 -0.86
N ALA A 146 5.93 15.12 -1.38
CA ALA A 146 6.02 16.36 -0.60
C ALA A 146 4.67 16.74 0.04
N ASP A 147 3.57 16.57 -0.68
CA ASP A 147 2.22 16.89 -0.18
C ASP A 147 1.80 15.89 0.91
N GLU A 148 2.11 14.61 0.73
CA GLU A 148 1.90 13.59 1.77
C GLU A 148 2.71 13.90 3.04
N VAL A 149 3.98 14.26 2.88
CA VAL A 149 4.86 14.63 3.99
C VAL A 149 4.33 15.85 4.73
N ALA A 150 3.83 16.88 4.02
CA ALA A 150 3.21 18.02 4.66
C ALA A 150 2.06 17.62 5.58
N GLY A 151 1.21 16.70 5.11
CA GLY A 151 0.14 16.11 5.93
C GLY A 151 0.66 15.31 7.14
N TRP A 152 1.77 14.56 6.98
CA TRP A 152 2.37 13.83 8.11
C TRP A 152 2.99 14.76 9.15
N LEU A 153 3.67 15.82 8.72
CA LEU A 153 4.26 16.83 9.62
C LEU A 153 3.19 17.50 10.50
N GLU A 154 2.00 17.71 9.95
CA GLU A 154 0.87 18.29 10.70
C GLU A 154 0.21 17.23 11.61
N ARG A 155 -0.09 16.04 11.06
CA ARG A 155 -0.89 15.02 11.77
C ARG A 155 -0.12 14.27 12.84
N LEU A 156 1.18 13.99 12.65
CA LEU A 156 1.97 13.18 13.59
C LEU A 156 1.98 13.76 15.01
N PRO A 157 2.34 15.03 15.25
CA PRO A 157 2.33 15.59 16.61
C PRO A 157 0.92 15.65 17.18
N ALA A 158 -0.10 16.00 16.36
CA ALA A 158 -1.48 16.08 16.81
C ALA A 158 -2.03 14.70 17.22
N ASN A 159 -1.75 13.64 16.44
CA ASN A 159 -2.15 12.28 16.76
C ASN A 159 -1.44 11.75 18.01
N TRP A 160 -0.14 12.06 18.15
CA TRP A 160 0.63 11.67 19.33
C TRP A 160 0.08 12.29 20.62
N GLU A 161 -0.26 13.59 20.61
CA GLU A 161 -0.92 14.27 21.74
C GLU A 161 -2.29 13.64 22.03
N ARG A 162 -3.11 13.46 21.01
CA ARG A 162 -4.47 12.90 21.14
C ARG A 162 -4.47 11.46 21.66
N ALA A 163 -3.47 10.68 21.33
CA ALA A 163 -3.28 9.32 21.83
C ALA A 163 -2.68 9.27 23.25
N GLY A 164 -2.49 10.39 23.92
CA GLY A 164 -1.96 10.45 25.30
C GLY A 164 -0.44 10.26 25.37
N ARG A 165 0.29 10.62 24.32
CA ARG A 165 1.77 10.56 24.25
C ARG A 165 2.31 9.14 24.48
N PRO A 166 1.94 8.17 23.62
CA PRO A 166 2.16 6.73 23.87
C PRO A 166 3.61 6.28 23.76
N TYR A 167 4.51 7.13 23.27
CA TYR A 167 5.94 6.87 23.15
C TYR A 167 6.74 8.18 23.34
N GLU A 168 8.06 8.07 23.37
CA GLU A 168 8.97 9.17 23.71
C GLU A 168 8.90 10.31 22.70
N ARG A 169 8.79 11.55 23.16
CA ARG A 169 8.76 12.76 22.35
C ARG A 169 9.95 12.85 21.37
N ARG A 170 11.12 12.40 21.78
CA ARG A 170 12.33 12.39 20.93
C ARG A 170 12.14 11.62 19.61
N LEU A 171 11.26 10.58 19.59
CA LEU A 171 10.97 9.85 18.36
C LEU A 171 10.18 10.73 17.39
N VAL A 172 9.22 11.50 17.92
CA VAL A 172 8.43 12.47 17.12
C VAL A 172 9.36 13.53 16.54
N ASP A 173 10.20 14.15 17.39
CA ASP A 173 11.10 15.22 16.97
C ASP A 173 12.10 14.72 15.92
N ALA A 174 12.65 13.51 16.08
CA ALA A 174 13.54 12.90 15.09
C ALA A 174 12.82 12.63 13.75
N ALA A 175 11.59 12.08 13.77
CA ALA A 175 10.84 11.83 12.56
C ALA A 175 10.49 13.13 11.83
N LEU A 176 10.04 14.17 12.55
CA LEU A 176 9.73 15.47 11.96
C LEU A 176 10.96 16.12 11.33
N GLY A 177 12.11 16.09 12.01
CA GLY A 177 13.38 16.60 11.47
C GLY A 177 13.77 15.87 10.17
N LEU A 178 13.79 14.52 10.20
CA LEU A 178 14.13 13.72 9.02
C LEU A 178 13.18 13.96 7.85
N LEU A 179 11.87 13.99 8.08
CA LEU A 179 10.88 14.28 7.03
C LEU A 179 11.09 15.66 6.41
N THR A 180 11.37 16.68 7.23
CA THR A 180 11.62 18.04 6.76
C THR A 180 12.88 18.13 5.89
N ASP A 181 13.98 17.48 6.32
CA ASP A 181 15.24 17.50 5.60
C ASP A 181 15.15 16.73 4.27
N LEU A 182 14.50 15.54 4.29
CA LEU A 182 14.37 14.68 3.13
C LEU A 182 13.45 15.27 2.07
N VAL A 183 12.32 15.83 2.46
CA VAL A 183 11.38 16.44 1.49
C VAL A 183 11.97 17.62 0.75
N GLY A 184 12.80 18.40 1.42
CA GLY A 184 13.49 19.56 0.84
C GLY A 184 14.64 19.22 -0.11
N SER A 185 15.07 17.95 -0.15
CA SER A 185 16.25 17.49 -0.88
C SER A 185 16.02 16.26 -1.75
N GLN A 186 14.77 16.01 -2.17
CA GLN A 186 14.43 14.83 -3.00
C GLN A 186 15.20 14.81 -4.32
N GLY A 187 15.58 13.58 -4.72
CA GLY A 187 16.23 13.30 -6.00
C GLY A 187 15.25 13.19 -7.16
N GLU A 188 15.57 12.30 -8.12
CA GLU A 188 14.73 12.02 -9.29
C GLU A 188 13.33 11.56 -8.88
N GLN A 189 12.32 12.17 -9.49
CA GLN A 189 10.91 11.87 -9.19
C GLN A 189 10.41 10.73 -10.06
N VAL A 190 10.01 9.64 -9.42
CA VAL A 190 9.47 8.45 -10.08
C VAL A 190 8.13 8.06 -9.44
N LEU A 191 7.40 7.17 -10.11
CA LEU A 191 6.23 6.53 -9.53
C LEU A 191 6.68 5.59 -8.41
N VAL A 192 6.31 5.90 -7.19
CA VAL A 192 6.55 5.07 -6.00
C VAL A 192 5.23 4.59 -5.41
N ASN A 193 5.26 3.48 -4.70
CA ASN A 193 4.09 2.97 -3.99
C ASN A 193 4.35 3.01 -2.48
N GLN A 194 3.58 3.84 -1.77
CA GLN A 194 3.74 4.01 -0.32
C GLN A 194 3.26 2.80 0.51
N ASP A 195 2.65 1.80 -0.13
CA ASP A 195 2.12 0.59 0.51
C ASP A 195 2.63 -0.72 -0.16
N LEU A 196 3.83 -0.69 -0.75
CA LEU A 196 4.46 -1.86 -1.36
C LEU A 196 5.05 -2.78 -0.28
N HIS A 197 4.22 -3.44 0.48
CA HIS A 197 4.64 -4.48 1.43
C HIS A 197 4.54 -5.88 0.79
N ALA A 198 5.14 -6.91 1.43
CA ALA A 198 5.23 -8.25 0.85
C ALA A 198 3.88 -8.96 0.68
N GLY A 199 2.82 -8.47 1.32
CA GLY A 199 1.44 -8.94 1.11
C GLY A 199 0.82 -8.44 -0.20
N ASN A 200 1.31 -7.31 -0.74
CA ASN A 200 0.82 -6.71 -1.99
C ASN A 200 1.62 -7.13 -3.23
N VAL A 201 2.51 -8.12 -3.10
CA VAL A 201 3.20 -8.75 -4.24
C VAL A 201 2.79 -10.21 -4.28
N LEU A 202 2.08 -10.59 -5.34
CA LEU A 202 1.50 -11.92 -5.46
C LEU A 202 2.14 -12.74 -6.59
N ARG A 203 2.27 -14.05 -6.36
CA ARG A 203 2.65 -15.00 -7.40
C ARG A 203 1.56 -15.09 -8.46
N ALA A 204 1.96 -15.02 -9.73
CA ALA A 204 1.02 -15.05 -10.84
C ALA A 204 1.55 -15.92 -12.00
N THR A 205 0.65 -16.23 -12.95
CA THR A 205 0.97 -17.10 -14.09
C THR A 205 1.63 -16.31 -15.22
N ARG A 206 1.19 -15.06 -15.46
CA ARG A 206 1.71 -14.22 -16.55
C ARG A 206 3.14 -13.78 -16.33
N GLU A 207 3.45 -13.37 -15.11
CA GLU A 207 4.79 -13.08 -14.62
C GLU A 207 4.96 -13.74 -13.25
N PRO A 208 6.16 -14.09 -12.83
CA PRO A 208 6.36 -14.80 -11.56
C PRO A 208 5.77 -14.07 -10.36
N TRP A 209 5.87 -12.73 -10.35
CA TRP A 209 5.39 -11.88 -9.28
C TRP A 209 4.83 -10.58 -9.81
N LEU A 210 3.69 -10.15 -9.28
CA LEU A 210 3.00 -8.93 -9.66
C LEU A 210 2.60 -8.13 -8.44
N LEU A 211 2.83 -6.82 -8.49
CA LEU A 211 2.27 -5.86 -7.54
C LEU A 211 0.76 -5.76 -7.74
N ILE A 212 0.04 -5.72 -6.62
CA ILE A 212 -1.40 -5.41 -6.56
C ILE A 212 -1.63 -4.24 -5.60
N ASP A 213 -2.83 -3.68 -5.61
CA ASP A 213 -3.32 -2.69 -4.63
C ASP A 213 -2.36 -1.51 -4.37
N PRO A 214 -1.91 -0.81 -5.42
CA PRO A 214 -0.97 0.28 -5.22
C PRO A 214 -1.61 1.52 -4.62
N LYS A 215 -0.86 2.21 -3.74
CA LYS A 215 -1.08 3.59 -3.30
C LYS A 215 0.01 4.48 -3.88
N PRO A 216 -0.18 4.95 -5.12
CA PRO A 216 0.89 5.59 -5.88
C PRO A 216 1.12 7.03 -5.46
N LEU A 217 2.40 7.42 -5.43
CA LEU A 217 2.87 8.80 -5.27
C LEU A 217 3.94 9.11 -6.31
N THR A 218 4.22 10.40 -6.53
CA THR A 218 5.43 10.85 -7.19
C THR A 218 6.48 11.21 -6.14
N GLY A 219 7.62 10.52 -6.15
CA GLY A 219 8.68 10.72 -5.17
C GLY A 219 9.99 10.07 -5.56
N GLU A 220 10.99 10.14 -4.70
CA GLU A 220 12.29 9.51 -4.96
C GLU A 220 12.29 8.00 -4.67
N ARG A 221 13.21 7.28 -5.30
CA ARG A 221 13.30 5.81 -5.24
C ARG A 221 13.52 5.28 -3.82
N GLU A 222 14.26 6.01 -3.01
CA GLU A 222 14.56 5.70 -1.61
C GLU A 222 13.31 5.55 -0.76
N PHE A 223 12.27 6.32 -1.06
CA PHE A 223 10.97 6.18 -0.42
C PHE A 223 10.24 4.90 -0.85
N GLY A 224 10.43 4.45 -2.09
CA GLY A 224 9.70 3.31 -2.67
C GLY A 224 9.98 1.96 -2.00
N VAL A 225 11.06 1.84 -1.20
CA VAL A 225 11.40 0.59 -0.48
C VAL A 225 10.93 0.58 0.99
N VAL A 226 10.45 1.71 1.50
CA VAL A 226 10.07 1.87 2.91
C VAL A 226 9.11 0.81 3.43
N PRO A 227 8.01 0.45 2.73
CA PRO A 227 7.09 -0.56 3.21
C PRO A 227 7.72 -1.95 3.36
N LEU A 228 8.69 -2.31 2.50
CA LEU A 228 9.43 -3.56 2.62
C LEU A 228 10.42 -3.53 3.79
N VAL A 229 11.10 -2.41 4.03
CA VAL A 229 12.04 -2.28 5.15
C VAL A 229 11.31 -2.42 6.50
N ARG A 230 10.14 -1.75 6.65
CA ARG A 230 9.37 -1.78 7.90
C ARG A 230 8.47 -3.02 8.06
N GLY A 231 8.21 -3.76 6.99
CA GLY A 231 7.23 -4.84 6.95
C GLY A 231 7.55 -5.97 7.93
N ALA A 232 6.66 -6.23 8.89
CA ALA A 232 6.83 -7.26 9.90
C ALA A 232 6.70 -8.69 9.34
N GLU A 233 6.02 -8.86 8.22
CA GLU A 233 5.81 -10.13 7.55
C GLU A 233 7.10 -10.79 7.02
N LEU A 234 8.17 -10.01 6.86
CA LEU A 234 9.51 -10.50 6.48
C LEU A 234 10.47 -10.62 7.70
N GLY A 235 9.91 -10.73 8.89
CA GLY A 235 10.64 -10.81 10.15
C GLY A 235 10.64 -9.47 10.91
N HIS A 236 10.35 -9.56 12.23
CA HIS A 236 10.22 -8.41 13.10
C HIS A 236 11.26 -8.49 14.22
N SER A 237 12.47 -7.99 13.94
CA SER A 237 13.57 -7.84 14.87
C SER A 237 14.52 -6.73 14.41
N PRO A 238 15.37 -6.18 15.31
CA PRO A 238 16.38 -5.18 14.92
C PRO A 238 17.26 -5.64 13.75
N ASP A 239 17.69 -6.91 13.78
CA ASP A 239 18.57 -7.45 12.76
C ASP A 239 17.84 -7.67 11.43
N ALA A 240 16.60 -8.16 11.46
CA ALA A 240 15.79 -8.33 10.25
C ALA A 240 15.49 -6.98 9.56
N VAL A 241 15.18 -5.93 10.32
CA VAL A 241 14.92 -4.59 9.76
C VAL A 241 16.21 -4.00 9.17
N ARG A 242 17.35 -4.09 9.90
CA ARG A 242 18.64 -3.61 9.39
C ARG A 242 19.08 -4.38 8.16
N HIS A 243 18.93 -5.71 8.16
CA HIS A 243 19.26 -6.55 7.00
C HIS A 243 18.48 -6.10 5.75
N ARG A 244 17.16 -5.87 5.85
CA ARG A 244 16.35 -5.37 4.73
C ARG A 244 16.80 -3.98 4.27
N LEU A 245 17.04 -3.07 5.21
CA LEU A 245 17.57 -1.74 4.91
C LEU A 245 18.89 -1.82 4.15
N ASP A 246 19.84 -2.57 4.66
CA ASP A 246 21.19 -2.69 4.09
C ASP A 246 21.16 -3.33 2.72
N ARG A 247 20.42 -4.44 2.59
CA ARG A 247 20.34 -5.21 1.36
C ARG A 247 19.62 -4.46 0.24
N LEU A 248 18.42 -3.91 0.51
CA LEU A 248 17.68 -3.15 -0.50
C LEU A 248 18.43 -1.90 -0.94
N SER A 249 19.09 -1.20 -0.01
CA SER A 249 19.89 -0.02 -0.37
C SER A 249 21.09 -0.40 -1.26
N ALA A 250 21.82 -1.44 -0.90
CA ALA A 250 23.01 -1.86 -1.64
C ALA A 250 22.69 -2.41 -3.03
N GLU A 251 21.71 -3.32 -3.13
CA GLU A 251 21.38 -4.00 -4.39
C GLU A 251 20.65 -3.09 -5.39
N LEU A 252 19.92 -2.07 -4.90
CA LEU A 252 19.20 -1.12 -5.73
C LEU A 252 19.97 0.20 -5.96
N GLY A 253 21.17 0.33 -5.38
CA GLY A 253 22.01 1.54 -5.50
C GLY A 253 21.38 2.78 -4.88
N LEU A 254 20.65 2.63 -3.76
CA LEU A 254 19.97 3.70 -3.06
C LEU A 254 20.85 4.28 -1.94
N ASP A 255 20.64 5.56 -1.63
CA ASP A 255 21.23 6.15 -0.43
C ASP A 255 20.62 5.54 0.84
N ARG A 256 21.41 4.76 1.55
CA ARG A 256 21.00 4.03 2.74
C ARG A 256 20.45 4.93 3.85
N GLU A 257 21.06 6.10 4.06
CA GLU A 257 20.62 7.02 5.10
C GLU A 257 19.32 7.72 4.72
N ARG A 258 19.08 7.97 3.43
CA ARG A 258 17.79 8.46 2.95
C ARG A 258 16.71 7.39 3.13
N VAL A 259 16.96 6.13 2.73
CA VAL A 259 16.03 5.00 2.96
C VAL A 259 15.72 4.86 4.45
N ARG A 260 16.75 4.94 5.33
CA ARG A 260 16.55 4.89 6.78
C ARG A 260 15.70 6.04 7.28
N GLY A 261 15.97 7.25 6.83
CA GLY A 261 15.23 8.45 7.22
C GLY A 261 13.77 8.41 6.80
N TRP A 262 13.50 8.04 5.54
CA TRP A 262 12.13 7.83 5.05
C TRP A 262 11.40 6.73 5.82
N THR A 263 12.10 5.62 6.14
CA THR A 263 11.52 4.54 6.92
C THR A 263 11.11 5.02 8.31
N ILE A 264 11.97 5.78 9.00
CA ILE A 264 11.65 6.35 10.31
C ILE A 264 10.44 7.29 10.21
N GLY A 265 10.47 8.21 9.25
CA GLY A 265 9.45 9.26 9.10
C GLY A 265 8.07 8.68 8.81
N GLN A 266 7.92 7.90 7.74
CA GLN A 266 6.64 7.29 7.38
C GLN A 266 6.15 6.32 8.45
N THR A 267 7.03 5.46 8.98
CA THR A 267 6.63 4.45 9.96
C THR A 267 6.06 5.11 11.22
N LEU A 268 6.69 6.18 11.70
CA LEU A 268 6.15 6.89 12.86
C LEU A 268 4.89 7.68 12.54
N ALA A 269 4.80 8.31 11.36
CA ALA A 269 3.60 9.01 10.92
C ALA A 269 2.37 8.09 10.84
N TRP A 270 2.58 6.81 10.52
CA TRP A 270 1.55 5.78 10.44
C TRP A 270 1.40 4.94 11.72
N SER A 271 2.19 5.21 12.77
CA SER A 271 2.17 4.43 14.02
C SER A 271 0.90 4.63 14.85
N ILE A 272 0.08 5.62 14.52
CA ILE A 272 -1.20 5.89 15.19
C ILE A 272 -2.28 6.02 14.12
N GLY A 273 -3.24 5.12 14.14
CA GLY A 273 -4.39 5.11 13.27
C GLY A 273 -5.63 4.64 14.00
N GLU A 274 -6.81 5.18 13.66
CA GLU A 274 -8.10 4.79 14.25
C GLU A 274 -8.13 4.81 15.79
N GLY A 275 -7.41 5.74 16.39
CA GLY A 275 -7.28 5.85 17.85
C GLY A 275 -6.42 4.77 18.50
N ARG A 276 -5.71 3.95 17.71
CA ARG A 276 -4.83 2.87 18.17
C ARG A 276 -3.37 3.19 17.86
N VAL A 277 -2.49 2.72 18.73
CA VAL A 277 -1.05 2.73 18.49
C VAL A 277 -0.64 1.36 17.93
N PHE A 278 0.22 1.36 16.92
CA PHE A 278 0.82 0.14 16.37
C PHE A 278 2.24 -0.06 16.95
N PRO A 279 2.41 -0.87 18.03
CA PRO A 279 3.68 -0.98 18.73
C PRO A 279 4.84 -1.42 17.84
N ASN A 280 4.61 -2.36 16.95
CA ASN A 280 5.62 -2.87 16.02
C ASN A 280 6.23 -1.75 15.16
N GLN A 281 5.45 -0.74 14.77
CA GLN A 281 5.96 0.39 14.01
C GLN A 281 6.85 1.28 14.88
N VAL A 282 6.47 1.52 16.12
CA VAL A 282 7.28 2.29 17.06
C VAL A 282 8.62 1.58 17.37
N GLU A 283 8.61 0.24 17.47
CA GLU A 283 9.83 -0.55 17.66
C GLU A 283 10.78 -0.42 16.46
N VAL A 284 10.29 -0.50 15.22
CA VAL A 284 11.11 -0.28 14.03
C VAL A 284 11.81 1.08 14.09
N VAL A 285 11.08 2.13 14.46
CA VAL A 285 11.66 3.48 14.60
C VAL A 285 12.75 3.52 15.68
N ARG A 286 12.52 2.90 16.83
CA ARG A 286 13.54 2.80 17.89
C ARG A 286 14.80 2.08 17.40
N TRP A 287 14.65 0.95 16.71
CA TRP A 287 15.78 0.18 16.19
C TRP A 287 16.60 0.96 15.16
N LEU A 288 15.94 1.69 14.26
CA LEU A 288 16.60 2.49 13.25
C LEU A 288 17.24 3.78 13.80
N LEU A 289 16.73 4.32 14.92
CA LEU A 289 17.37 5.43 15.64
C LEU A 289 18.49 4.96 16.57
N GLY A 290 18.69 3.65 16.75
CA GLY A 290 19.70 3.11 17.67
C GLY A 290 19.31 3.29 19.15
N THR A 291 18.03 3.47 19.46
CA THR A 291 17.52 3.63 20.83
C THR A 291 16.98 2.28 21.33
N ARG A 292 17.34 1.92 22.55
CA ARG A 292 16.81 0.74 23.25
C ARG A 292 15.44 1.01 23.85
#